data_7d2bc84519e8777be5fc635be8133105
#
_entry.id   7d2bc84519e8777be5fc635be8133105
#
_cell.length_a   1.000
_cell.length_b   1.000
_cell.length_c   1.000
_cell.angle_alpha   90.00
_cell.angle_beta   90.00
_cell.angle_gamma   90.00
#
_symmetry.space_group_name_H-M   'P 1'
#
loop_
_entity.id
_entity.type
_entity.pdbx_description
1 polymer ?
#
loop_
_entity_poly.entity_id
_entity_poly.type
_entity_poly.pdbx_seq_one_letter_code
_entity_poly.pdbx_strand_id
1 'polypeptide(L)'
;MKIINLKLVFIFISFILSKNISNDEILKKLNDIITKEESPLLAASLAIIKDNKTLFCNSTGTSRIYENKTSNENTKYRTASISKLFTAIAIWQLVEEGKLDIKKDVSEYLGFTLRNPKFKDINITIQMLLSHTSSVREDGDNANYNIKYNNHIKDFFTENSSIYYDKCYDFDHGPNYFEYINMNYCLLGTIIENVTNERFDKYMINKVLQPLNITGSFNIYEMSNETLDMTGTIYRKLKDGKFNVKGDWVAQMDDFSKGYPKANYSEYVIGTNGALYGPQGNLRISISELTHLVKMFINNGTYNNNTILKKETIDKMLEIIWKYDGKNGNTKDDYDRAYAGGPMIITNEGKNRIHETKNFNFTGHTADAYGLFGGLFFDRVKGYGLVYIGNGVSRDSSDFKSDYSSFNNWALDFIKLADEVAEFDYPVKENTNGFWIYLIAFGIIIILICSCVSAILIYYKKDTSYKNEQLIEN
;
A
#
# COMPACT_ATOMS: atom_id res chain seq x y z
N MET A 1 10.14 -31.20 44.50
CA MET A 1 9.87 -29.81 44.22
C MET A 1 9.66 -29.68 42.73
N LYS A 2 8.40 -29.49 42.27
CA LYS A 2 8.07 -29.44 40.82
C LYS A 2 8.57 -28.13 40.22
N ILE A 3 9.42 -28.25 39.21
CA ILE A 3 9.81 -27.09 38.37
C ILE A 3 8.55 -26.66 37.61
N ILE A 4 7.90 -25.62 38.07
CA ILE A 4 6.81 -24.99 37.34
C ILE A 4 7.43 -24.40 36.07
N ASN A 5 6.89 -24.86 34.95
CA ASN A 5 7.39 -24.53 33.62
C ASN A 5 7.27 -23.01 33.37
N LEU A 6 8.38 -22.27 33.50
CA LEU A 6 8.43 -20.79 33.34
C LEU A 6 7.77 -20.32 32.03
N LYS A 7 7.75 -21.17 30.99
CA LYS A 7 7.04 -20.87 29.73
C LYS A 7 5.54 -20.74 29.90
N LEU A 8 4.91 -21.55 30.78
CA LEU A 8 3.47 -21.44 31.06
C LEU A 8 3.14 -20.18 31.85
N VAL A 9 4.00 -19.75 32.76
CA VAL A 9 3.84 -18.49 33.51
C VAL A 9 4.00 -17.28 32.58
N PHE A 10 4.94 -17.29 31.62
CA PHE A 10 5.09 -16.23 30.63
C PHE A 10 3.90 -16.16 29.67
N ILE A 11 3.37 -17.30 29.21
CA ILE A 11 2.16 -17.36 28.36
C ILE A 11 0.95 -16.84 29.13
N PHE A 12 0.81 -17.16 30.41
CA PHE A 12 -0.30 -16.67 31.24
C PHE A 12 -0.19 -15.17 31.55
N ILE A 13 1.02 -14.65 31.77
CA ILE A 13 1.26 -13.21 31.97
C ILE A 13 1.04 -12.43 30.66
N SER A 14 1.42 -12.97 29.51
CA SER A 14 1.10 -12.36 28.20
C SER A 14 -0.40 -12.30 27.92
N PHE A 15 -1.16 -13.31 28.37
CA PHE A 15 -2.63 -13.33 28.22
C PHE A 15 -3.36 -12.35 29.14
N ILE A 16 -2.75 -11.99 30.28
CA ILE A 16 -3.31 -11.01 31.23
C ILE A 16 -2.97 -9.56 30.84
N LEU A 17 -1.96 -9.34 29.98
CA LEU A 17 -1.49 -8.01 29.57
C LEU A 17 -1.89 -7.60 28.16
N SER A 18 -2.66 -8.41 27.42
CA SER A 18 -3.24 -7.94 26.15
C SER A 18 -4.26 -6.86 26.47
N LYS A 19 -3.84 -5.63 26.34
CA LYS A 19 -4.69 -4.45 26.49
C LYS A 19 -5.66 -4.42 25.33
N ASN A 20 -6.86 -4.99 25.49
CA ASN A 20 -7.92 -4.85 24.49
C ASN A 20 -8.29 -3.38 24.39
N ILE A 21 -7.71 -2.70 23.40
CA ILE A 21 -8.05 -1.31 23.10
C ILE A 21 -9.48 -1.28 22.57
N SER A 22 -10.36 -0.47 23.16
CA SER A 22 -11.75 -0.35 22.73
C SER A 22 -11.87 0.39 21.38
N ASN A 23 -12.94 0.13 20.63
CA ASN A 23 -13.23 0.87 19.40
C ASN A 23 -13.26 2.38 19.59
N ASP A 24 -13.79 2.86 20.71
CA ASP A 24 -13.83 4.30 21.03
C ASP A 24 -12.43 4.87 21.28
N GLU A 25 -11.54 4.10 21.92
CA GLU A 25 -10.14 4.51 22.12
C GLU A 25 -9.39 4.53 20.78
N ILE A 26 -9.64 3.57 19.87
CA ILE A 26 -9.05 3.57 18.53
C ILE A 26 -9.55 4.77 17.72
N LEU A 27 -10.86 5.07 17.76
CA LEU A 27 -11.43 6.25 17.11
C LEU A 27 -10.84 7.54 17.64
N LYS A 28 -10.65 7.65 18.97
CA LYS A 28 -9.99 8.80 19.58
C LYS A 28 -8.56 8.97 19.04
N LYS A 29 -7.75 7.91 19.03
CA LYS A 29 -6.39 7.95 18.48
C LYS A 29 -6.37 8.29 16.99
N LEU A 30 -7.33 7.80 16.21
CA LEU A 30 -7.50 8.15 14.81
C LEU A 30 -7.85 9.64 14.64
N ASN A 31 -8.69 10.18 15.54
CA ASN A 31 -8.99 11.60 15.58
C ASN A 31 -7.76 12.45 15.96
N ASP A 32 -6.95 11.97 16.89
CA ASP A 32 -5.69 12.66 17.27
C ASP A 32 -4.72 12.76 16.07
N ILE A 33 -4.71 11.77 15.15
CA ILE A 33 -3.93 11.82 13.91
C ILE A 33 -4.42 12.95 13.00
N ILE A 34 -5.74 13.09 12.79
CA ILE A 34 -6.28 14.10 11.87
C ILE A 34 -6.24 15.52 12.42
N THR A 35 -6.16 15.69 13.73
CA THR A 35 -6.18 17.01 14.39
C THR A 35 -4.80 17.56 14.73
N LYS A 36 -3.70 16.91 14.30
CA LYS A 36 -2.34 17.42 14.50
C LYS A 36 -2.17 18.80 13.85
N GLU A 37 -1.82 19.81 14.64
CA GLU A 37 -1.71 21.21 14.16
C GLU A 37 -0.70 21.37 13.01
N GLU A 38 0.43 20.66 13.09
CA GLU A 38 1.49 20.74 12.08
C GLU A 38 1.17 19.99 10.78
N SER A 39 0.19 19.11 10.81
CA SER A 39 -0.17 18.26 9.67
C SER A 39 -1.63 17.79 9.68
N PRO A 40 -2.61 18.71 9.77
CA PRO A 40 -4.01 18.31 9.87
C PRO A 40 -4.49 17.59 8.60
N LEU A 41 -5.38 16.61 8.81
CA LEU A 41 -6.17 15.95 7.77
C LEU A 41 -7.65 16.33 7.94
N LEU A 42 -8.45 16.19 6.90
CA LEU A 42 -9.89 16.45 6.97
C LEU A 42 -10.67 15.22 7.42
N ALA A 43 -10.26 14.04 7.00
CA ALA A 43 -10.84 12.76 7.38
C ALA A 43 -9.82 11.63 7.35
N ALA A 44 -10.08 10.60 8.14
CA ALA A 44 -9.28 9.38 8.17
C ALA A 44 -10.18 8.14 8.25
N SER A 45 -9.78 7.08 7.56
CA SER A 45 -10.41 5.75 7.61
C SER A 45 -9.35 4.70 7.89
N LEU A 46 -9.67 3.74 8.75
CA LEU A 46 -8.76 2.65 9.14
C LEU A 46 -9.52 1.33 9.21
N ALA A 47 -8.96 0.27 8.64
CA ALA A 47 -9.40 -1.10 8.84
C ALA A 47 -8.21 -1.99 9.19
N ILE A 48 -8.39 -2.84 10.20
CA ILE A 48 -7.36 -3.74 10.74
C ILE A 48 -7.90 -5.16 10.71
N ILE A 49 -7.16 -6.06 10.08
CA ILE A 49 -7.50 -7.48 9.95
C ILE A 49 -6.38 -8.30 10.60
N LYS A 50 -6.76 -9.25 11.45
CA LYS A 50 -5.86 -10.24 12.05
C LYS A 50 -6.57 -11.59 12.08
N ASP A 51 -5.85 -12.67 11.75
CA ASP A 51 -6.40 -14.02 11.70
C ASP A 51 -7.69 -14.09 10.84
N ASN A 52 -7.69 -13.37 9.71
CA ASN A 52 -8.81 -13.21 8.78
C ASN A 52 -10.08 -12.56 9.38
N LYS A 53 -9.97 -11.98 10.58
CA LYS A 53 -11.07 -11.25 11.22
C LYS A 53 -10.81 -9.76 11.20
N THR A 54 -11.85 -8.98 10.91
CA THR A 54 -11.79 -7.52 11.04
C THR A 54 -11.85 -7.18 12.53
N LEU A 55 -10.75 -6.66 13.07
CA LEU A 55 -10.65 -6.17 14.45
C LEU A 55 -11.24 -4.77 14.58
N PHE A 56 -11.01 -3.93 13.58
CA PHE A 56 -11.50 -2.56 13.50
C PHE A 56 -11.79 -2.17 12.07
N CYS A 57 -12.86 -1.42 11.83
CA CYS A 57 -13.16 -0.81 10.54
C CYS A 57 -14.06 0.40 10.78
N ASN A 58 -13.50 1.61 10.68
CA ASN A 58 -14.27 2.84 10.87
C ASN A 58 -13.55 4.05 10.25
N SER A 59 -14.26 5.19 10.24
CA SER A 59 -13.75 6.48 9.76
C SER A 59 -14.14 7.61 10.70
N THR A 60 -13.38 8.71 10.64
CA THR A 60 -13.66 9.95 11.38
C THR A 60 -13.37 11.18 10.50
N GLY A 61 -13.89 12.34 10.91
CA GLY A 61 -13.71 13.60 10.20
C GLY A 61 -14.82 13.91 9.22
N THR A 62 -14.56 14.82 8.27
CA THR A 62 -15.54 15.35 7.33
C THR A 62 -15.32 14.81 5.92
N SER A 63 -16.36 14.23 5.31
CA SER A 63 -16.34 13.71 3.94
C SER A 63 -16.73 14.76 2.90
N ARG A 64 -17.67 15.69 3.24
CA ARG A 64 -18.09 16.82 2.38
C ARG A 64 -18.33 18.05 3.22
N ILE A 65 -17.51 19.08 3.03
CA ILE A 65 -17.60 20.33 3.81
C ILE A 65 -18.89 21.08 3.51
N TYR A 66 -19.26 21.21 2.23
CA TYR A 66 -20.44 21.98 1.80
C TYR A 66 -21.79 21.39 2.28
N GLU A 67 -21.83 20.10 2.65
CA GLU A 67 -23.01 19.44 3.22
C GLU A 67 -22.86 19.19 4.74
N ASN A 68 -21.74 19.57 5.33
CA ASN A 68 -21.38 19.23 6.71
C ASN A 68 -21.49 17.71 6.99
N LYS A 69 -21.12 16.89 6.01
CA LYS A 69 -21.26 15.44 6.04
C LYS A 69 -20.04 14.79 6.67
N THR A 70 -20.27 13.93 7.67
CA THR A 70 -19.19 13.18 8.32
C THR A 70 -18.75 11.99 7.48
N SER A 71 -17.49 11.56 7.67
CA SER A 71 -16.96 10.32 7.14
C SER A 71 -17.32 9.14 8.03
N ASN A 72 -17.66 7.99 7.43
CA ASN A 72 -17.87 6.72 8.10
C ASN A 72 -17.27 5.59 7.26
N GLU A 73 -17.34 4.35 7.74
CA GLU A 73 -16.75 3.17 7.09
C GLU A 73 -17.32 2.86 5.70
N ASN A 74 -18.50 3.40 5.37
CA ASN A 74 -19.15 3.23 4.07
C ASN A 74 -18.90 4.41 3.12
N THR A 75 -18.24 5.48 3.59
CA THR A 75 -17.87 6.61 2.74
C THR A 75 -16.90 6.14 1.66
N LYS A 76 -17.30 6.33 0.39
CA LYS A 76 -16.47 5.97 -0.76
C LYS A 76 -15.55 7.12 -1.15
N TYR A 77 -14.28 6.82 -1.33
CA TYR A 77 -13.31 7.77 -1.87
C TYR A 77 -12.73 7.23 -3.17
N ARG A 78 -12.26 8.12 -4.04
CA ARG A 78 -11.43 7.75 -5.18
C ARG A 78 -10.07 7.31 -4.65
N THR A 79 -9.83 5.99 -4.61
CA THR A 79 -8.71 5.38 -3.90
C THR A 79 -7.40 5.36 -4.69
N ALA A 80 -7.28 6.22 -5.71
CA ALA A 80 -6.05 6.36 -6.49
C ALA A 80 -5.45 4.99 -6.85
N SER A 81 -4.16 4.79 -6.64
CA SER A 81 -3.43 3.62 -7.12
C SER A 81 -3.79 2.28 -6.47
N ILE A 82 -4.53 2.24 -5.36
CA ILE A 82 -5.14 0.99 -4.87
C ILE A 82 -6.04 0.36 -5.94
N SER A 83 -6.62 1.15 -6.84
CA SER A 83 -7.40 0.70 -8.01
C SER A 83 -6.63 -0.29 -8.89
N LYS A 84 -5.31 -0.19 -8.95
CA LYS A 84 -4.45 -1.08 -9.75
C LYS A 84 -4.55 -2.55 -9.33
N LEU A 85 -4.77 -2.82 -8.05
CA LEU A 85 -4.96 -4.18 -7.56
C LEU A 85 -6.19 -4.84 -8.20
N PHE A 86 -7.28 -4.10 -8.36
CA PHE A 86 -8.51 -4.58 -9.00
C PHE A 86 -8.32 -4.81 -10.50
N THR A 87 -7.66 -3.87 -11.18
CA THR A 87 -7.31 -4.02 -12.61
C THR A 87 -6.39 -5.23 -12.82
N ALA A 88 -5.42 -5.45 -11.94
CA ALA A 88 -4.56 -6.63 -11.99
C ALA A 88 -5.35 -7.92 -11.80
N ILE A 89 -6.31 -7.98 -10.86
CA ILE A 89 -7.19 -9.15 -10.69
C ILE A 89 -7.93 -9.47 -11.99
N ALA A 90 -8.48 -8.46 -12.69
CA ALA A 90 -9.15 -8.66 -13.97
C ALA A 90 -8.21 -9.29 -15.02
N ILE A 91 -6.98 -8.81 -15.12
CA ILE A 91 -5.95 -9.40 -16.00
C ILE A 91 -5.69 -10.85 -15.62
N TRP A 92 -5.49 -11.14 -14.32
CA TRP A 92 -5.23 -12.52 -13.87
C TRP A 92 -6.42 -13.46 -14.03
N GLN A 93 -7.68 -12.96 -13.99
CA GLN A 93 -8.87 -13.73 -14.37
C GLN A 93 -8.82 -14.14 -15.84
N LEU A 94 -8.46 -13.21 -16.73
CA LEU A 94 -8.32 -13.48 -18.16
C LEU A 94 -7.15 -14.43 -18.48
N VAL A 95 -6.08 -14.39 -17.67
CA VAL A 95 -4.99 -15.40 -17.74
C VAL A 95 -5.51 -16.78 -17.32
N GLU A 96 -6.26 -16.84 -16.23
CA GLU A 96 -6.86 -18.10 -15.72
C GLU A 96 -7.86 -18.71 -16.73
N GLU A 97 -8.58 -17.87 -17.46
CA GLU A 97 -9.47 -18.27 -18.54
C GLU A 97 -8.73 -18.66 -19.85
N GLY A 98 -7.39 -18.52 -19.90
CA GLY A 98 -6.59 -18.79 -21.10
C GLY A 98 -6.74 -17.76 -22.22
N LYS A 99 -7.39 -16.61 -21.95
CA LYS A 99 -7.57 -15.52 -22.91
C LYS A 99 -6.34 -14.62 -23.04
N LEU A 100 -5.52 -14.55 -22.00
CA LEU A 100 -4.26 -13.80 -21.95
C LEU A 100 -3.09 -14.70 -21.54
N ASP A 101 -1.93 -14.42 -22.11
CA ASP A 101 -0.65 -14.92 -21.64
C ASP A 101 0.23 -13.74 -21.20
N ILE A 102 0.63 -13.71 -19.93
CA ILE A 102 1.39 -12.59 -19.35
C ILE A 102 2.76 -12.39 -19.99
N LYS A 103 3.31 -13.40 -20.68
CA LYS A 103 4.63 -13.37 -21.33
C LYS A 103 4.58 -13.00 -22.80
N LYS A 104 3.39 -12.94 -23.40
CA LYS A 104 3.21 -12.53 -24.79
C LYS A 104 3.31 -11.03 -24.98
N ASP A 105 3.63 -10.66 -26.22
CA ASP A 105 3.63 -9.26 -26.68
C ASP A 105 2.26 -8.63 -26.53
N VAL A 106 2.17 -7.50 -25.85
CA VAL A 106 0.90 -6.77 -25.67
C VAL A 106 0.29 -6.30 -26.97
N SER A 107 1.11 -6.16 -28.03
CA SER A 107 0.65 -5.79 -29.37
C SER A 107 -0.36 -6.79 -29.94
N GLU A 108 -0.29 -8.07 -29.54
CA GLU A 108 -1.28 -9.10 -29.92
C GLU A 108 -2.68 -8.80 -29.38
N TYR A 109 -2.76 -8.06 -28.27
CA TYR A 109 -4.00 -7.76 -27.55
C TYR A 109 -4.48 -6.32 -27.72
N LEU A 110 -3.57 -5.38 -28.09
CA LEU A 110 -3.90 -3.96 -28.21
C LEU A 110 -4.50 -3.56 -29.57
N GLY A 111 -4.33 -4.40 -30.60
CA GLY A 111 -4.73 -4.06 -31.97
C GLY A 111 -3.79 -3.05 -32.66
N PHE A 112 -2.67 -2.71 -32.02
CA PHE A 112 -1.60 -1.92 -32.61
C PHE A 112 -0.24 -2.33 -32.01
N THR A 113 0.85 -2.04 -32.73
CA THR A 113 2.21 -2.36 -32.25
C THR A 113 2.64 -1.36 -31.20
N LEU A 114 2.88 -1.85 -29.97
CA LEU A 114 3.49 -1.09 -28.89
C LEU A 114 4.95 -1.55 -28.72
N ARG A 115 5.89 -0.72 -29.14
CA ARG A 115 7.32 -1.08 -29.16
C ARG A 115 8.18 0.15 -28.93
N ASN A 116 9.13 0.06 -28.00
CA ASN A 116 10.12 1.11 -27.82
C ASN A 116 11.02 1.17 -29.07
N PRO A 117 11.06 2.30 -29.79
CA PRO A 117 11.79 2.38 -31.06
C PRO A 117 13.30 2.13 -30.95
N LYS A 118 13.90 2.38 -29.76
CA LYS A 118 15.32 2.15 -29.51
C LYS A 118 15.64 0.69 -29.16
N PHE A 119 14.62 -0.05 -28.69
CA PHE A 119 14.75 -1.45 -28.27
C PHE A 119 13.77 -2.36 -29.05
N LYS A 120 13.83 -2.27 -30.38
CA LYS A 120 12.86 -2.87 -31.32
C LYS A 120 12.70 -4.37 -31.18
N ASP A 121 13.77 -5.07 -30.78
CA ASP A 121 13.81 -6.53 -30.69
C ASP A 121 13.27 -7.06 -29.36
N ILE A 122 12.90 -6.17 -28.42
CA ILE A 122 12.35 -6.56 -27.12
C ILE A 122 10.85 -6.32 -27.10
N ASN A 123 10.08 -7.40 -26.95
CA ASN A 123 8.64 -7.34 -26.78
C ASN A 123 8.27 -6.70 -25.45
N ILE A 124 7.26 -5.83 -25.46
CA ILE A 124 6.60 -5.37 -24.23
C ILE A 124 5.51 -6.38 -23.87
N THR A 125 5.55 -6.95 -22.67
CA THR A 125 4.63 -8.00 -22.24
C THR A 125 3.63 -7.48 -21.20
N ILE A 126 2.51 -8.20 -20.98
CA ILE A 126 1.54 -7.90 -19.91
C ILE A 126 2.24 -7.91 -18.54
N GLN A 127 3.15 -8.85 -18.32
CA GLN A 127 3.95 -8.93 -17.09
C GLN A 127 4.73 -7.64 -16.84
N MET A 128 5.32 -7.05 -17.87
CA MET A 128 6.05 -5.79 -17.78
C MET A 128 5.13 -4.59 -17.51
N LEU A 129 3.90 -4.59 -18.04
CA LEU A 129 2.91 -3.55 -17.69
C LEU A 129 2.50 -3.66 -16.23
N LEU A 130 2.20 -4.87 -15.73
CA LEU A 130 1.81 -5.12 -14.34
C LEU A 130 2.89 -4.74 -13.33
N SER A 131 4.17 -4.92 -13.67
CA SER A 131 5.32 -4.69 -12.80
C SER A 131 6.06 -3.38 -13.06
N HIS A 132 5.52 -2.50 -13.92
CA HIS A 132 6.12 -1.20 -14.26
C HIS A 132 7.54 -1.29 -14.87
N THR A 133 7.80 -2.33 -15.67
CA THR A 133 9.10 -2.56 -16.33
C THR A 133 9.02 -2.53 -17.86
N SER A 134 7.99 -1.88 -18.41
CA SER A 134 7.67 -1.90 -19.86
C SER A 134 8.49 -0.95 -20.71
N SER A 135 9.22 -0.01 -20.11
CA SER A 135 9.82 1.17 -20.78
C SER A 135 8.83 2.19 -21.37
N VAL A 136 7.52 2.02 -21.17
CA VAL A 136 6.53 3.06 -21.44
C VAL A 136 6.72 4.22 -20.47
N ARG A 137 6.44 5.45 -20.92
CA ARG A 137 6.53 6.68 -20.12
C ARG A 137 5.28 7.53 -20.26
N GLU A 138 5.11 8.45 -19.32
CA GLU A 138 4.05 9.45 -19.27
C GLU A 138 4.61 10.77 -18.73
N ASP A 139 3.89 11.88 -18.91
CA ASP A 139 4.34 13.22 -18.54
C ASP A 139 4.11 13.56 -17.06
N GLY A 140 4.49 12.66 -16.16
CA GLY A 140 4.46 12.91 -14.70
C GLY A 140 3.17 13.53 -14.19
N ASP A 141 3.27 14.58 -13.38
CA ASP A 141 2.12 15.29 -12.78
C ASP A 141 1.25 16.05 -13.81
N ASN A 142 1.79 16.36 -14.99
CA ASN A 142 1.05 16.92 -16.12
C ASN A 142 0.50 15.82 -17.04
N ALA A 143 0.47 14.58 -16.58
CA ALA A 143 0.04 13.42 -17.34
C ALA A 143 -1.24 13.70 -18.12
N ASN A 144 -1.05 14.28 -19.31
CA ASN A 144 -2.11 14.63 -20.23
C ASN A 144 -2.65 13.41 -20.99
N TYR A 145 -2.81 12.27 -20.27
CA TYR A 145 -3.72 11.25 -20.77
C TYR A 145 -5.20 11.65 -20.51
N ASN A 146 -5.52 12.95 -20.59
CA ASN A 146 -6.87 13.48 -20.83
C ASN A 146 -7.35 13.00 -22.20
N ILE A 147 -7.28 11.68 -22.35
CA ILE A 147 -7.74 10.97 -23.52
C ILE A 147 -9.26 11.08 -23.48
N LYS A 148 -9.83 11.92 -24.35
CA LYS A 148 -11.28 12.05 -24.49
C LYS A 148 -11.87 10.76 -25.04
N TYR A 149 -13.18 10.55 -24.85
CA TYR A 149 -13.88 9.35 -25.31
C TYR A 149 -13.76 9.06 -26.83
N ASN A 150 -13.45 10.06 -27.64
CA ASN A 150 -13.25 9.96 -29.09
C ASN A 150 -11.77 9.82 -29.50
N ASN A 151 -10.82 9.80 -28.57
CA ASN A 151 -9.43 9.53 -28.87
C ASN A 151 -9.14 8.03 -28.74
N HIS A 152 -8.16 7.53 -29.49
CA HIS A 152 -7.64 6.19 -29.34
C HIS A 152 -6.34 6.21 -28.52
N ILE A 153 -6.14 5.27 -27.60
CA ILE A 153 -4.91 5.23 -26.80
C ILE A 153 -3.64 5.08 -27.66
N LYS A 154 -3.74 4.42 -28.83
CA LYS A 154 -2.64 4.32 -29.80
C LYS A 154 -2.09 5.67 -30.23
N ASP A 155 -2.96 6.71 -30.24
CA ASP A 155 -2.58 8.05 -30.69
C ASP A 155 -1.59 8.73 -29.74
N PHE A 156 -1.55 8.30 -28.47
CA PHE A 156 -0.51 8.71 -27.53
C PHE A 156 0.89 8.27 -27.95
N PHE A 157 0.98 7.17 -28.72
CA PHE A 157 2.23 6.56 -29.21
C PHE A 157 2.48 6.81 -30.72
N THR A 158 1.59 7.54 -31.40
CA THR A 158 1.64 7.77 -32.85
C THR A 158 2.08 9.20 -33.13
N GLU A 159 3.23 9.38 -33.79
CA GLU A 159 3.74 10.68 -34.23
C GLU A 159 2.67 11.46 -35.04
N ASN A 160 2.64 12.78 -34.86
CA ASN A 160 1.69 13.70 -35.47
C ASN A 160 0.23 13.57 -35.01
N SER A 161 -0.09 12.73 -34.04
CA SER A 161 -1.38 12.76 -33.35
C SER A 161 -1.50 13.99 -32.44
N SER A 162 -2.72 14.49 -32.23
CA SER A 162 -2.99 15.63 -31.34
C SER A 162 -2.71 15.34 -29.86
N ILE A 163 -2.56 14.08 -29.49
CA ILE A 163 -2.28 13.62 -28.13
C ILE A 163 -0.93 12.87 -28.05
N TYR A 164 -0.13 12.93 -29.12
CA TYR A 164 1.19 12.29 -29.15
C TYR A 164 2.08 12.86 -28.05
N TYR A 165 2.76 11.95 -27.35
CA TYR A 165 3.75 12.28 -26.36
C TYR A 165 5.14 11.83 -26.84
N ASP A 166 6.00 12.77 -27.18
CA ASP A 166 7.34 12.53 -27.78
C ASP A 166 8.29 11.75 -26.86
N LYS A 167 7.99 11.69 -25.54
CA LYS A 167 8.72 10.90 -24.55
C LYS A 167 7.92 9.70 -24.05
N CYS A 168 7.02 9.15 -24.90
CA CYS A 168 6.17 8.01 -24.53
C CYS A 168 6.94 6.72 -24.22
N TYR A 169 8.24 6.71 -24.44
CA TYR A 169 9.15 5.62 -24.09
C TYR A 169 10.41 6.13 -23.39
N ASP A 170 10.99 5.28 -22.55
CA ASP A 170 12.35 5.49 -22.03
C ASP A 170 13.37 5.09 -23.10
N PHE A 171 14.05 6.08 -23.65
CA PHE A 171 15.09 5.87 -24.66
C PHE A 171 16.46 5.57 -24.04
N ASP A 172 16.63 5.74 -22.74
CA ASP A 172 17.88 5.44 -22.03
C ASP A 172 17.87 4.03 -21.46
N HIS A 173 16.68 3.56 -21.02
CA HIS A 173 16.49 2.23 -20.45
C HIS A 173 15.37 1.49 -21.20
N GLY A 174 15.69 0.31 -21.71
CA GLY A 174 14.73 -0.57 -22.35
C GLY A 174 13.78 -1.28 -21.38
N PRO A 175 12.92 -2.17 -21.90
CA PRO A 175 12.11 -3.06 -21.06
C PRO A 175 12.97 -3.83 -20.04
N ASN A 176 12.39 -4.11 -18.87
CA ASN A 176 12.97 -4.64 -17.63
C ASN A 176 13.62 -3.60 -16.70
N TYR A 177 13.75 -2.33 -17.10
CA TYR A 177 14.06 -1.25 -16.17
C TYR A 177 12.78 -0.73 -15.52
N PHE A 178 12.75 -0.67 -14.21
CA PHE A 178 11.57 -0.24 -13.45
C PHE A 178 11.43 1.29 -13.45
N GLU A 179 10.24 1.73 -13.80
CA GLU A 179 9.74 3.09 -13.54
C GLU A 179 8.24 3.00 -13.32
N TYR A 180 7.77 3.50 -12.17
CA TYR A 180 6.35 3.49 -11.85
C TYR A 180 5.57 4.41 -12.81
N ILE A 181 4.71 3.84 -13.65
CA ILE A 181 4.00 4.53 -14.74
C ILE A 181 2.52 4.14 -14.76
N ASN A 182 1.62 5.14 -14.72
CA ASN A 182 0.17 4.91 -14.74
C ASN A 182 -0.32 4.46 -16.13
N MET A 183 0.30 4.93 -17.20
CA MET A 183 -0.04 4.55 -18.58
C MET A 183 0.00 3.03 -18.79
N ASN A 184 0.84 2.30 -18.07
CA ASN A 184 0.84 0.84 -18.09
C ASN A 184 -0.55 0.26 -17.77
N TYR A 185 -1.22 0.80 -16.77
CA TYR A 185 -2.56 0.34 -16.39
C TYR A 185 -3.66 0.87 -17.32
N CYS A 186 -3.46 2.01 -17.96
CA CYS A 186 -4.33 2.49 -19.04
C CYS A 186 -4.32 1.52 -20.21
N LEU A 187 -3.14 1.01 -20.58
CA LEU A 187 -2.98 -0.03 -21.60
C LEU A 187 -3.63 -1.35 -21.17
N LEU A 188 -3.47 -1.78 -19.90
CA LEU A 188 -4.13 -2.98 -19.37
C LEU A 188 -5.66 -2.86 -19.44
N GLY A 189 -6.23 -1.69 -19.13
CA GLY A 189 -7.67 -1.45 -19.29
C GLY A 189 -8.15 -1.60 -20.74
N THR A 190 -7.37 -1.10 -21.70
CA THR A 190 -7.65 -1.25 -23.13
C THR A 190 -7.54 -2.72 -23.58
N ILE A 191 -6.54 -3.45 -23.06
CA ILE A 191 -6.39 -4.90 -23.32
C ILE A 191 -7.61 -5.68 -22.79
N ILE A 192 -8.10 -5.36 -21.58
CA ILE A 192 -9.33 -5.98 -21.04
C ILE A 192 -10.49 -5.79 -22.02
N GLU A 193 -10.72 -4.56 -22.51
CA GLU A 193 -11.78 -4.27 -23.46
C GLU A 193 -11.64 -5.04 -24.78
N ASN A 194 -10.44 -5.05 -25.35
CA ASN A 194 -10.18 -5.74 -26.63
C ASN A 194 -10.42 -7.26 -26.54
N VAL A 195 -9.98 -7.86 -25.43
CA VAL A 195 -10.07 -9.32 -25.24
C VAL A 195 -11.48 -9.77 -24.88
N THR A 196 -12.25 -8.91 -24.19
CA THR A 196 -13.60 -9.25 -23.70
C THR A 196 -14.72 -8.70 -24.57
N ASN A 197 -14.44 -7.71 -25.41
CA ASN A 197 -15.43 -6.91 -26.12
C ASN A 197 -16.47 -6.29 -25.18
N GLU A 198 -16.05 -5.97 -23.95
CA GLU A 198 -16.87 -5.33 -22.92
C GLU A 198 -16.16 -4.07 -22.45
N ARG A 199 -16.89 -2.99 -22.21
CA ARG A 199 -16.36 -1.74 -21.65
C ARG A 199 -15.71 -1.99 -20.30
N PHE A 200 -14.53 -1.43 -20.06
CA PHE A 200 -13.72 -1.70 -18.87
C PHE A 200 -14.52 -1.56 -17.56
N ASP A 201 -15.22 -0.44 -17.37
CA ASP A 201 -15.99 -0.20 -16.15
C ASP A 201 -17.11 -1.25 -15.92
N LYS A 202 -17.75 -1.72 -16.99
CA LYS A 202 -18.79 -2.77 -16.92
C LYS A 202 -18.19 -4.13 -16.59
N TYR A 203 -17.08 -4.48 -17.25
CA TYR A 203 -16.34 -5.71 -16.94
C TYR A 203 -15.91 -5.73 -15.46
N MET A 204 -15.34 -4.61 -14.95
CA MET A 204 -14.93 -4.51 -13.56
C MET A 204 -16.11 -4.71 -12.60
N ILE A 205 -17.25 -4.10 -12.85
CA ILE A 205 -18.45 -4.30 -12.04
C ILE A 205 -18.85 -5.77 -12.03
N ASN A 206 -19.01 -6.38 -13.21
CA ASN A 206 -19.57 -7.71 -13.35
C ASN A 206 -18.63 -8.83 -12.87
N LYS A 207 -17.32 -8.70 -13.13
CA LYS A 207 -16.36 -9.79 -12.95
C LYS A 207 -15.48 -9.65 -11.70
N VAL A 208 -15.34 -8.43 -11.19
CA VAL A 208 -14.44 -8.19 -10.05
C VAL A 208 -15.19 -7.63 -8.84
N LEU A 209 -15.95 -6.54 -9.00
CA LEU A 209 -16.52 -5.83 -7.87
C LEU A 209 -17.73 -6.57 -7.28
N GLN A 210 -18.74 -6.94 -8.09
CA GLN A 210 -19.91 -7.65 -7.59
C GLN A 210 -19.58 -9.00 -6.94
N PRO A 211 -18.70 -9.87 -7.50
CA PRO A 211 -18.30 -11.10 -6.82
C PRO A 211 -17.62 -10.86 -5.46
N LEU A 212 -16.96 -9.71 -5.28
CA LEU A 212 -16.40 -9.26 -4.00
C LEU A 212 -17.44 -8.56 -3.10
N ASN A 213 -18.71 -8.48 -3.50
CA ASN A 213 -19.75 -7.71 -2.80
C ASN A 213 -19.38 -6.23 -2.62
N ILE A 214 -18.86 -5.60 -3.67
CA ILE A 214 -18.45 -4.20 -3.72
C ILE A 214 -19.41 -3.43 -4.62
N THR A 215 -19.92 -2.31 -4.12
CA THR A 215 -20.85 -1.40 -4.83
C THR A 215 -20.15 -0.18 -5.40
N GLY A 216 -18.82 -0.12 -5.30
CA GLY A 216 -17.99 0.91 -5.89
C GLY A 216 -17.93 0.89 -7.41
N SER A 217 -17.31 1.89 -8.02
CA SER A 217 -17.16 1.98 -9.48
C SER A 217 -15.91 2.73 -9.90
N PHE A 218 -15.35 2.34 -11.05
CA PHE A 218 -14.34 3.12 -11.79
C PHE A 218 -14.96 4.30 -12.55
N ASN A 219 -16.27 4.23 -12.83
CA ASN A 219 -16.99 5.24 -13.61
C ASN A 219 -18.00 5.97 -12.74
N ILE A 220 -17.65 7.16 -12.27
CA ILE A 220 -18.49 7.99 -11.43
C ILE A 220 -19.79 8.45 -12.14
N TYR A 221 -19.75 8.57 -13.46
CA TYR A 221 -20.87 9.07 -14.26
C TYR A 221 -22.04 8.07 -14.37
N GLU A 222 -21.80 6.81 -14.07
CA GLU A 222 -22.82 5.75 -14.10
C GLU A 222 -23.12 5.16 -12.71
N MET A 223 -22.62 5.78 -11.64
CA MET A 223 -22.99 5.44 -10.28
C MET A 223 -24.43 5.89 -9.98
N SER A 224 -25.15 5.15 -9.17
CA SER A 224 -26.47 5.56 -8.69
C SER A 224 -26.37 6.80 -7.81
N ASN A 225 -27.43 7.61 -7.74
CA ASN A 225 -27.47 8.78 -6.86
C ASN A 225 -27.20 8.38 -5.40
N GLU A 226 -27.68 7.24 -4.94
CA GLU A 226 -27.44 6.70 -3.60
C GLU A 226 -25.92 6.45 -3.38
N THR A 227 -25.24 5.85 -4.36
CA THR A 227 -23.78 5.60 -4.27
C THR A 227 -23.00 6.89 -4.35
N LEU A 228 -23.41 7.84 -5.19
CA LEU A 228 -22.81 9.19 -5.28
C LEU A 228 -23.00 9.96 -3.96
N ASP A 229 -24.15 9.79 -3.31
CA ASP A 229 -24.39 10.39 -2.00
C ASP A 229 -23.43 9.87 -0.92
N MET A 230 -23.02 8.62 -0.98
CA MET A 230 -21.99 8.04 -0.12
C MET A 230 -20.54 8.39 -0.51
N THR A 231 -20.31 9.09 -1.63
CA THR A 231 -18.96 9.42 -2.10
C THR A 231 -18.46 10.71 -1.46
N GLY A 232 -17.29 10.67 -0.84
CA GLY A 232 -16.63 11.84 -0.25
C GLY A 232 -15.84 12.65 -1.28
N THR A 233 -15.81 13.95 -1.09
CA THR A 233 -14.97 14.89 -1.86
C THR A 233 -13.53 14.84 -1.35
N ILE A 234 -12.56 14.90 -2.26
CA ILE A 234 -11.13 14.96 -1.91
C ILE A 234 -10.69 16.42 -1.81
N TYR A 235 -9.92 16.74 -0.79
CA TYR A 235 -9.50 18.11 -0.49
C TYR A 235 -7.98 18.23 -0.36
N ARG A 236 -7.48 19.47 -0.60
CA ARG A 236 -6.16 19.94 -0.17
C ARG A 236 -6.34 21.16 0.70
N LYS A 237 -5.47 21.36 1.69
CA LYS A 237 -5.43 22.56 2.51
C LYS A 237 -4.48 23.56 1.88
N LEU A 238 -5.03 24.62 1.27
CA LEU A 238 -4.28 25.53 0.41
C LEU A 238 -4.43 26.98 0.85
N LYS A 239 -3.37 27.77 0.64
CA LYS A 239 -3.39 29.21 0.63
C LYS A 239 -2.65 29.69 -0.63
N ASP A 240 -3.30 30.54 -1.43
CA ASP A 240 -2.74 31.04 -2.70
C ASP A 240 -2.28 29.90 -3.64
N GLY A 241 -3.08 28.80 -3.70
CA GLY A 241 -2.80 27.62 -4.54
C GLY A 241 -1.68 26.71 -4.06
N LYS A 242 -1.04 27.00 -2.92
CA LYS A 242 0.05 26.20 -2.33
C LYS A 242 -0.39 25.52 -1.04
N PHE A 243 0.18 24.36 -0.73
CA PHE A 243 -0.05 23.70 0.55
C PHE A 243 0.25 24.61 1.73
N ASN A 244 -0.70 24.69 2.67
CA ASN A 244 -0.57 25.49 3.87
C ASN A 244 -1.45 24.96 4.99
N VAL A 245 -0.87 24.62 6.13
CA VAL A 245 -1.58 24.08 7.31
C VAL A 245 -2.59 25.06 7.92
N LYS A 246 -2.49 26.38 7.61
CA LYS A 246 -3.43 27.42 8.02
C LYS A 246 -4.33 27.90 6.87
N GLY A 247 -4.25 27.25 5.69
CA GLY A 247 -5.06 27.59 4.53
C GLY A 247 -6.49 27.04 4.63
N ASP A 248 -7.24 27.19 3.55
CA ASP A 248 -8.59 26.67 3.43
C ASP A 248 -8.61 25.26 2.85
N TRP A 249 -9.64 24.48 3.16
CA TRP A 249 -9.89 23.20 2.50
C TRP A 249 -10.50 23.44 1.11
N VAL A 250 -9.76 23.12 0.07
CA VAL A 250 -10.14 23.33 -1.33
C VAL A 250 -10.43 21.98 -1.97
N ALA A 251 -11.65 21.82 -2.49
CA ALA A 251 -12.05 20.61 -3.21
C ALA A 251 -11.18 20.39 -4.46
N GLN A 252 -10.70 19.18 -4.65
CA GLN A 252 -9.84 18.78 -5.75
C GLN A 252 -10.50 17.76 -6.68
N MET A 253 -11.32 16.86 -6.11
CA MET A 253 -11.93 15.75 -6.85
C MET A 253 -13.27 15.38 -6.20
N ASP A 254 -14.21 14.93 -7.04
CA ASP A 254 -15.54 14.49 -6.63
C ASP A 254 -16.30 15.58 -5.82
N ASP A 255 -16.21 16.84 -6.30
CA ASP A 255 -16.98 17.95 -5.78
C ASP A 255 -18.38 17.97 -6.41
N PHE A 256 -19.38 17.63 -5.62
CA PHE A 256 -20.77 17.60 -6.06
C PHE A 256 -21.59 18.82 -5.63
N SER A 257 -20.93 19.88 -5.17
CA SER A 257 -21.61 21.13 -4.77
C SER A 257 -22.47 21.75 -5.87
N LYS A 258 -22.18 21.41 -7.13
CA LYS A 258 -22.94 21.83 -8.33
C LYS A 258 -23.82 20.73 -8.93
N GLY A 259 -24.06 19.64 -8.19
CA GLY A 259 -24.81 18.46 -8.63
C GLY A 259 -23.92 17.33 -9.14
N TYR A 260 -24.56 16.18 -9.37
CA TYR A 260 -23.86 14.97 -9.80
C TYR A 260 -23.41 15.05 -11.26
N PRO A 261 -22.21 14.51 -11.57
CA PRO A 261 -21.68 14.55 -12.93
C PRO A 261 -22.47 13.62 -13.85
N LYS A 262 -22.53 14.00 -15.14
CA LYS A 262 -23.13 13.19 -16.19
C LYS A 262 -22.19 13.11 -17.38
N ALA A 263 -22.15 11.93 -18.02
CA ALA A 263 -21.46 11.74 -19.29
C ALA A 263 -22.31 10.90 -20.25
N ASN A 264 -22.06 11.10 -21.54
CA ASN A 264 -22.63 10.29 -22.60
C ASN A 264 -21.51 9.47 -23.26
N TYR A 265 -21.64 8.14 -23.26
CA TYR A 265 -20.69 7.22 -23.87
C TYR A 265 -21.23 6.56 -25.14
N SER A 266 -22.31 7.08 -25.75
CA SER A 266 -22.92 6.49 -26.95
C SER A 266 -21.99 6.39 -28.15
N GLU A 267 -20.96 7.27 -28.22
CA GLU A 267 -19.96 7.29 -29.28
C GLU A 267 -18.67 6.56 -28.89
N TYR A 268 -18.61 6.00 -27.68
CA TYR A 268 -17.42 5.29 -27.23
C TYR A 268 -17.27 3.95 -27.95
N VAL A 269 -16.11 3.72 -28.55
CA VAL A 269 -15.79 2.45 -29.21
C VAL A 269 -14.97 1.59 -28.27
N ILE A 270 -15.50 0.44 -27.87
CA ILE A 270 -14.86 -0.52 -26.98
C ILE A 270 -13.50 -0.94 -27.55
N GLY A 271 -12.49 -1.03 -26.70
CA GLY A 271 -11.13 -1.42 -27.08
C GLY A 271 -10.25 -0.30 -27.63
N THR A 272 -10.78 0.94 -27.73
CA THR A 272 -10.00 2.07 -28.24
C THR A 272 -9.31 2.86 -27.14
N ASN A 273 -9.90 2.93 -25.95
CA ASN A 273 -9.44 3.84 -24.89
C ASN A 273 -9.91 3.45 -23.48
N GLY A 274 -9.55 2.29 -23.00
CA GLY A 274 -9.84 1.88 -21.62
C GLY A 274 -9.31 2.84 -20.55
N ALA A 275 -8.35 3.73 -20.90
CA ALA A 275 -7.84 4.79 -20.02
C ALA A 275 -8.93 5.77 -19.55
N LEU A 276 -9.99 5.96 -20.33
CA LEU A 276 -11.11 6.84 -20.03
C LEU A 276 -11.74 6.53 -18.65
N TYR A 277 -11.76 5.27 -18.27
CA TYR A 277 -12.33 4.81 -17.00
C TYR A 277 -11.31 4.77 -15.87
N GLY A 278 -10.06 5.15 -16.12
CA GLY A 278 -8.99 5.28 -15.15
C GLY A 278 -8.63 3.98 -14.43
N PRO A 279 -8.28 2.89 -15.16
CA PRO A 279 -7.88 1.61 -14.58
C PRO A 279 -6.72 1.73 -13.59
N GLN A 280 -5.91 2.77 -13.73
CA GLN A 280 -4.78 3.08 -12.85
C GLN A 280 -5.18 3.71 -11.52
N GLY A 281 -6.42 4.28 -11.37
CA GLY A 281 -6.65 5.13 -10.22
C GLY A 281 -8.06 5.67 -9.97
N ASN A 282 -9.10 5.21 -10.68
CA ASN A 282 -10.43 5.85 -10.62
C ASN A 282 -11.47 5.11 -9.78
N LEU A 283 -11.12 4.03 -9.09
CA LEU A 283 -12.09 3.30 -8.27
C LEU A 283 -12.55 4.13 -7.07
N ARG A 284 -13.88 4.33 -6.94
CA ARG A 284 -14.53 4.86 -5.73
C ARG A 284 -15.02 3.67 -4.92
N ILE A 285 -14.52 3.55 -3.71
CA ILE A 285 -14.76 2.40 -2.84
C ILE A 285 -14.60 2.82 -1.38
N SER A 286 -15.34 2.18 -0.48
CA SER A 286 -15.26 2.45 0.96
C SER A 286 -14.19 1.62 1.66
N ILE A 287 -13.81 2.05 2.87
CA ILE A 287 -12.83 1.30 3.68
C ILE A 287 -13.39 -0.08 4.06
N SER A 288 -14.68 -0.20 4.33
CA SER A 288 -15.34 -1.48 4.62
C SER A 288 -15.26 -2.45 3.43
N GLU A 289 -15.53 -1.97 2.21
CA GLU A 289 -15.43 -2.78 0.99
C GLU A 289 -13.99 -3.18 0.64
N LEU A 290 -12.99 -2.34 0.96
CA LEU A 290 -11.58 -2.68 0.78
C LEU A 290 -11.15 -3.87 1.66
N THR A 291 -11.81 -4.09 2.80
CA THR A 291 -11.56 -5.29 3.62
C THR A 291 -11.92 -6.58 2.90
N HIS A 292 -12.89 -6.54 1.96
CA HIS A 292 -13.28 -7.71 1.16
C HIS A 292 -12.14 -8.17 0.25
N LEU A 293 -11.44 -7.22 -0.37
CA LEU A 293 -10.26 -7.51 -1.19
C LEU A 293 -9.13 -8.11 -0.33
N VAL A 294 -8.85 -7.52 0.84
CA VAL A 294 -7.84 -8.07 1.76
C VAL A 294 -8.17 -9.50 2.16
N LYS A 295 -9.41 -9.75 2.56
CA LYS A 295 -9.88 -11.09 2.94
C LYS A 295 -9.81 -12.09 1.77
N MET A 296 -10.11 -11.65 0.55
CA MET A 296 -9.95 -12.46 -0.65
C MET A 296 -8.50 -12.93 -0.82
N PHE A 297 -7.52 -12.04 -0.68
CA PHE A 297 -6.10 -12.41 -0.76
C PHE A 297 -5.69 -13.37 0.38
N ILE A 298 -6.08 -13.07 1.62
CA ILE A 298 -5.80 -13.93 2.79
C ILE A 298 -6.40 -15.32 2.61
N ASN A 299 -7.60 -15.42 2.02
CA ASN A 299 -8.33 -16.66 1.77
C ASN A 299 -7.99 -17.30 0.41
N ASN A 300 -6.78 -17.06 -0.11
CA ASN A 300 -6.28 -17.71 -1.33
C ASN A 300 -7.21 -17.55 -2.54
N GLY A 301 -7.78 -16.35 -2.71
CA GLY A 301 -8.58 -15.98 -3.88
C GLY A 301 -10.09 -16.13 -3.70
N THR A 302 -10.57 -16.45 -2.49
CA THR A 302 -11.99 -16.66 -2.22
C THR A 302 -12.55 -15.62 -1.24
N TYR A 303 -13.74 -15.09 -1.53
CA TYR A 303 -14.50 -14.21 -0.64
C TYR A 303 -15.97 -14.63 -0.62
N ASN A 304 -16.55 -14.80 0.59
CA ASN A 304 -17.98 -15.20 0.78
C ASN A 304 -18.41 -16.36 -0.11
N ASN A 305 -17.62 -17.44 -0.18
CA ASN A 305 -17.79 -18.62 -1.02
C ASN A 305 -17.70 -18.36 -2.54
N ASN A 306 -17.39 -17.14 -2.97
CA ASN A 306 -17.09 -16.85 -4.37
C ASN A 306 -15.59 -16.97 -4.63
N THR A 307 -15.19 -17.80 -5.57
CA THR A 307 -13.81 -17.86 -6.05
C THR A 307 -13.60 -16.73 -7.06
N ILE A 308 -12.78 -15.75 -6.69
CA ILE A 308 -12.41 -14.59 -7.53
C ILE A 308 -11.25 -14.96 -8.45
N LEU A 309 -10.26 -15.66 -7.87
CA LEU A 309 -9.10 -16.26 -8.54
C LEU A 309 -8.78 -17.59 -7.86
N LYS A 310 -8.29 -18.57 -8.61
CA LYS A 310 -7.78 -19.80 -8.01
C LYS A 310 -6.53 -19.53 -7.19
N LYS A 311 -6.27 -20.41 -6.21
CA LYS A 311 -5.09 -20.31 -5.36
C LYS A 311 -3.79 -20.25 -6.18
N GLU A 312 -3.67 -21.10 -7.19
CA GLU A 312 -2.48 -21.17 -8.07
C GLU A 312 -2.27 -19.88 -8.86
N THR A 313 -3.36 -19.18 -9.21
CA THR A 313 -3.30 -17.89 -9.89
C THR A 313 -2.88 -16.80 -8.91
N ILE A 314 -3.40 -16.81 -7.68
CA ILE A 314 -2.94 -15.90 -6.60
C ILE A 314 -1.45 -16.13 -6.32
N ASP A 315 -0.99 -17.38 -6.25
CA ASP A 315 0.43 -17.69 -6.01
C ASP A 315 1.30 -17.05 -7.10
N LYS A 316 0.92 -17.19 -8.38
CA LYS A 316 1.63 -16.57 -9.52
C LYS A 316 1.54 -15.04 -9.51
N MET A 317 0.36 -14.48 -9.17
CA MET A 317 0.16 -13.03 -9.10
C MET A 317 1.08 -12.38 -8.05
N LEU A 318 1.40 -13.09 -6.98
CA LEU A 318 2.21 -12.59 -5.87
C LEU A 318 3.69 -12.95 -5.98
N GLU A 319 4.12 -13.70 -7.02
CA GLU A 319 5.53 -13.91 -7.31
C GLU A 319 6.23 -12.59 -7.65
N ILE A 320 7.45 -12.42 -7.14
CA ILE A 320 8.26 -11.23 -7.42
C ILE A 320 8.68 -11.26 -8.90
N ILE A 321 8.23 -10.27 -9.66
CA ILE A 321 8.61 -10.08 -11.06
C ILE A 321 9.83 -9.18 -11.16
N TRP A 322 9.85 -8.12 -10.36
CA TRP A 322 10.98 -7.20 -10.31
C TRP A 322 11.39 -6.95 -8.87
N LYS A 323 12.70 -6.95 -8.63
CA LYS A 323 13.34 -6.53 -7.38
C LYS A 323 14.54 -5.66 -7.73
N TYR A 324 14.69 -4.56 -7.00
CA TYR A 324 15.82 -3.65 -7.18
C TYR A 324 17.15 -4.31 -6.86
N ASP A 325 18.10 -4.23 -7.78
CA ASP A 325 19.45 -4.81 -7.69
C ASP A 325 20.56 -3.76 -7.52
N GLY A 326 20.18 -2.49 -7.35
CA GLY A 326 21.09 -1.35 -7.25
C GLY A 326 21.13 -0.48 -8.51
N LYS A 327 20.62 -0.94 -9.68
CA LYS A 327 20.72 -0.23 -10.96
C LYS A 327 19.57 -0.48 -11.95
N ASN A 328 18.70 -1.45 -11.72
CA ASN A 328 17.68 -1.88 -12.66
C ASN A 328 16.36 -1.12 -12.54
N GLY A 329 16.35 0.08 -11.96
CA GLY A 329 15.13 0.88 -11.82
C GLY A 329 15.28 2.15 -11.02
N ASN A 330 14.29 3.04 -11.15
CA ASN A 330 14.11 4.22 -10.33
C ASN A 330 13.22 3.86 -9.12
N THR A 331 13.81 3.79 -7.94
CA THR A 331 13.13 3.39 -6.69
C THR A 331 12.42 4.54 -5.98
N LYS A 332 12.50 5.76 -6.49
CA LYS A 332 11.96 6.97 -5.83
C LYS A 332 12.39 7.08 -4.35
N ASP A 333 13.70 7.08 -4.11
CA ASP A 333 14.28 7.10 -2.77
C ASP A 333 13.88 5.86 -1.94
N ASP A 334 14.03 4.68 -2.53
CA ASP A 334 13.67 3.38 -1.92
C ASP A 334 12.17 3.16 -1.69
N TYR A 335 11.28 4.03 -2.17
CA TYR A 335 9.84 3.81 -2.04
C TYR A 335 9.39 2.52 -2.74
N ASP A 336 9.86 2.30 -3.96
CA ASP A 336 9.59 1.12 -4.76
C ASP A 336 10.83 0.24 -4.83
N ARG A 337 10.82 -0.96 -4.25
CA ARG A 337 11.97 -1.87 -4.28
C ARG A 337 11.65 -3.26 -4.80
N ALA A 338 10.39 -3.66 -4.82
CA ALA A 338 9.97 -4.92 -5.43
C ALA A 338 8.50 -4.86 -5.85
N TYR A 339 8.20 -5.47 -6.98
CA TYR A 339 6.85 -5.61 -7.54
C TYR A 339 6.57 -7.05 -7.97
N ALA A 340 5.34 -7.46 -7.70
CA ALA A 340 4.74 -8.69 -8.19
C ALA A 340 3.87 -8.42 -9.43
N GLY A 341 2.94 -9.29 -9.76
CA GLY A 341 2.01 -9.14 -10.88
C GLY A 341 0.83 -8.20 -10.57
N GLY A 342 1.15 -6.99 -10.13
CA GLY A 342 0.24 -5.92 -9.75
C GLY A 342 0.53 -5.31 -8.39
N PRO A 343 0.68 -6.08 -7.32
CA PRO A 343 1.05 -5.58 -6.01
C PRO A 343 2.51 -5.15 -5.90
N MET A 344 2.78 -4.11 -5.10
CA MET A 344 4.09 -3.81 -4.54
C MET A 344 4.38 -4.69 -3.33
N ILE A 345 5.67 -4.88 -2.99
CA ILE A 345 6.12 -5.69 -1.86
C ILE A 345 6.99 -4.83 -0.94
N ILE A 346 6.69 -4.86 0.36
CA ILE A 346 7.50 -4.21 1.38
C ILE A 346 8.71 -5.10 1.67
N THR A 347 9.90 -4.64 1.28
CA THR A 347 11.14 -5.42 1.40
C THR A 347 11.85 -5.23 2.72
N ASN A 348 11.55 -4.16 3.46
CA ASN A 348 12.28 -3.70 4.65
C ASN A 348 13.77 -3.36 4.40
N GLU A 349 14.18 -3.27 3.13
CA GLU A 349 15.52 -2.85 2.71
C GLU A 349 15.56 -1.34 2.52
N GLY A 350 16.66 -0.69 2.89
CA GLY A 350 16.81 0.76 2.79
C GLY A 350 15.67 1.48 3.52
N LYS A 351 15.03 2.43 2.83
CA LYS A 351 13.86 3.17 3.31
C LYS A 351 12.52 2.56 2.88
N ASN A 352 12.50 1.42 2.16
CA ASN A 352 11.27 0.68 1.85
C ASN A 352 10.79 -0.09 3.08
N ARG A 353 10.41 0.64 4.12
CA ARG A 353 9.89 0.09 5.37
C ARG A 353 8.75 0.94 5.90
N ILE A 354 7.79 0.30 6.52
CA ILE A 354 6.57 0.93 7.00
C ILE A 354 6.48 0.96 8.54
N HIS A 355 7.50 0.43 9.22
CA HIS A 355 7.62 0.46 10.67
C HIS A 355 9.09 0.67 11.08
N GLU A 356 9.32 1.43 12.15
CA GLU A 356 10.67 1.79 12.59
C GLU A 356 11.47 0.58 13.08
N THR A 357 10.85 -0.28 13.88
CA THR A 357 11.52 -1.37 14.61
C THR A 357 11.13 -2.77 14.15
N LYS A 358 9.99 -2.98 13.46
CA LYS A 358 9.53 -4.28 12.98
C LYS A 358 9.71 -4.41 11.47
N ASN A 359 10.00 -5.61 11.01
CA ASN A 359 10.07 -5.95 9.60
C ASN A 359 8.75 -6.59 9.14
N PHE A 360 7.87 -5.78 8.58
CA PHE A 360 6.56 -6.22 8.07
C PHE A 360 6.71 -6.97 6.74
N ASN A 361 6.09 -8.13 6.62
CA ASN A 361 6.06 -8.91 5.39
C ASN A 361 4.76 -8.66 4.61
N PHE A 362 4.52 -7.39 4.28
CA PHE A 362 3.31 -6.95 3.62
C PHE A 362 3.48 -6.84 2.10
N THR A 363 2.42 -7.25 1.42
CA THR A 363 2.21 -7.08 -0.02
C THR A 363 0.94 -6.26 -0.21
N GLY A 364 0.89 -5.36 -1.20
CA GLY A 364 -0.29 -4.53 -1.40
C GLY A 364 -0.07 -3.39 -2.36
N HIS A 365 -0.67 -2.25 -2.11
CA HIS A 365 -0.46 -1.03 -2.89
C HIS A 365 -0.78 0.22 -2.08
N THR A 366 -0.11 1.31 -2.39
CA THR A 366 -0.39 2.63 -1.82
C THR A 366 -1.33 3.43 -2.72
N ALA A 367 -1.83 4.53 -2.19
CA ALA A 367 -2.62 5.54 -2.88
C ALA A 367 -2.03 6.92 -2.59
N ASP A 368 -1.91 7.76 -3.62
CA ASP A 368 -1.59 9.17 -3.47
C ASP A 368 -2.08 9.94 -4.70
N ALA A 369 -3.11 10.76 -4.53
CA ALA A 369 -3.58 11.64 -5.59
C ALA A 369 -4.52 12.73 -5.06
N TYR A 370 -4.39 13.94 -5.56
CA TYR A 370 -5.35 15.05 -5.39
C TYR A 370 -5.60 15.49 -3.94
N GLY A 371 -4.82 15.02 -2.98
CA GLY A 371 -5.02 15.31 -1.55
C GLY A 371 -5.60 14.14 -0.76
N LEU A 372 -5.63 12.95 -1.35
CA LEU A 372 -5.86 11.68 -0.67
C LEU A 372 -4.56 10.88 -0.70
N PHE A 373 -4.22 10.26 0.41
CA PHE A 373 -3.22 9.19 0.49
C PHE A 373 -3.84 7.96 1.15
N GLY A 374 -3.22 6.80 0.95
CA GLY A 374 -3.71 5.57 1.55
C GLY A 374 -2.79 4.38 1.32
N GLY A 375 -3.17 3.25 1.87
CA GLY A 375 -2.53 1.97 1.65
C GLY A 375 -3.47 0.81 1.92
N LEU A 376 -3.31 -0.24 1.14
CA LEU A 376 -3.92 -1.54 1.36
C LEU A 376 -2.80 -2.57 1.34
N PHE A 377 -2.62 -3.25 2.45
CA PHE A 377 -1.57 -4.23 2.65
C PHE A 377 -2.11 -5.49 3.30
N PHE A 378 -1.51 -6.63 2.97
CA PHE A 378 -1.84 -7.92 3.57
C PHE A 378 -0.60 -8.83 3.68
N ASP A 379 -0.62 -9.69 4.69
CA ASP A 379 0.25 -10.87 4.80
C ASP A 379 -0.65 -12.10 4.77
N ARG A 380 -0.64 -12.80 3.64
CA ARG A 380 -1.49 -13.96 3.40
C ARG A 380 -1.15 -15.13 4.32
N VAL A 381 0.13 -15.26 4.67
CA VAL A 381 0.61 -16.40 5.50
C VAL A 381 0.17 -16.23 6.95
N LYS A 382 0.26 -14.98 7.47
CA LYS A 382 -0.13 -14.66 8.85
C LYS A 382 -1.60 -14.30 9.00
N GLY A 383 -2.34 -14.14 7.90
CA GLY A 383 -3.73 -13.71 7.94
C GLY A 383 -3.89 -12.25 8.40
N TYR A 384 -2.90 -11.40 8.15
CA TYR A 384 -2.90 -10.00 8.55
C TYR A 384 -3.29 -9.11 7.39
N GLY A 385 -3.99 -8.02 7.72
CA GLY A 385 -4.34 -7.00 6.74
C GLY A 385 -4.49 -5.63 7.37
N LEU A 386 -4.20 -4.62 6.58
CA LEU A 386 -4.27 -3.22 6.95
C LEU A 386 -4.74 -2.39 5.77
N VAL A 387 -5.78 -1.59 6.00
CA VAL A 387 -6.21 -0.58 5.03
C VAL A 387 -6.34 0.75 5.74
N TYR A 388 -5.79 1.80 5.14
CA TYR A 388 -5.94 3.16 5.63
C TYR A 388 -6.14 4.14 4.49
N ILE A 389 -6.90 5.20 4.74
CA ILE A 389 -7.13 6.32 3.85
C ILE A 389 -7.09 7.60 4.67
N GLY A 390 -6.25 8.55 4.27
CA GLY A 390 -6.29 9.93 4.73
C GLY A 390 -6.80 10.83 3.62
N ASN A 391 -7.78 11.66 3.91
CA ASN A 391 -8.38 12.62 2.98
C ASN A 391 -8.23 14.04 3.50
N GLY A 392 -7.97 14.96 2.57
CA GLY A 392 -7.72 16.34 2.89
C GLY A 392 -6.32 16.51 3.48
N VAL A 393 -5.28 16.54 2.64
CA VAL A 393 -3.90 16.74 3.10
C VAL A 393 -3.55 18.22 3.17
N SER A 394 -2.79 18.59 4.20
CA SER A 394 -2.34 19.95 4.47
C SER A 394 -0.91 20.23 4.03
N ARG A 395 -0.19 19.20 3.57
CA ARG A 395 1.19 19.23 3.09
C ARG A 395 1.32 18.37 1.84
N ASP A 396 2.40 18.55 1.11
CA ASP A 396 2.79 17.57 0.09
C ASP A 396 3.25 16.27 0.78
N SER A 397 2.68 15.14 0.39
CA SER A 397 3.01 13.82 0.96
C SER A 397 4.45 13.41 0.64
N SER A 398 5.00 13.87 -0.50
CA SER A 398 6.36 13.59 -0.92
C SER A 398 7.42 14.22 -0.02
N ASP A 399 7.09 15.37 0.59
CA ASP A 399 7.99 16.14 1.45
C ASP A 399 7.80 15.84 2.95
N PHE A 400 6.74 15.09 3.30
CA PHE A 400 6.38 14.79 4.70
C PHE A 400 6.78 13.35 5.08
N LYS A 401 8.09 13.08 5.11
CA LYS A 401 8.69 11.76 5.36
C LYS A 401 9.51 11.72 6.63
N SER A 402 9.72 10.52 7.16
CA SER A 402 10.66 10.26 8.25
C SER A 402 12.07 9.92 7.73
N ASP A 403 13.06 9.94 8.62
CA ASP A 403 14.45 9.60 8.27
C ASP A 403 14.62 8.11 7.90
N TYR A 404 13.77 7.23 8.46
CA TYR A 404 13.88 5.79 8.29
C TYR A 404 13.01 5.21 7.17
N SER A 405 12.06 5.99 6.60
CA SER A 405 11.06 5.52 5.66
C SER A 405 10.81 6.50 4.52
N SER A 406 10.58 5.98 3.32
CA SER A 406 10.12 6.76 2.15
C SER A 406 8.61 6.95 2.11
N PHE A 407 7.86 6.34 3.04
CA PHE A 407 6.43 6.57 3.21
C PHE A 407 6.19 7.86 3.99
N ASN A 408 5.08 8.55 3.72
CA ASN A 408 4.75 9.78 4.43
C ASN A 408 4.40 9.50 5.91
N ASN A 409 4.63 10.50 6.76
CA ASN A 409 4.47 10.35 8.21
C ASN A 409 3.03 10.01 8.64
N TRP A 410 2.01 10.50 7.90
CA TRP A 410 0.63 10.10 8.19
C TRP A 410 0.41 8.59 7.99
N ALA A 411 0.94 8.02 6.90
CA ALA A 411 0.87 6.58 6.66
C ALA A 411 1.53 5.80 7.80
N LEU A 412 2.69 6.26 8.28
CA LEU A 412 3.39 5.64 9.39
C LEU A 412 2.60 5.73 10.72
N ASP A 413 1.90 6.85 10.97
CA ASP A 413 1.01 7.00 12.12
C ASP A 413 -0.14 5.98 12.09
N PHE A 414 -0.79 5.78 10.92
CA PHE A 414 -1.84 4.77 10.76
C PHE A 414 -1.32 3.35 10.99
N ILE A 415 -0.15 3.04 10.44
CA ILE A 415 0.46 1.71 10.57
C ILE A 415 0.87 1.45 12.01
N LYS A 416 1.42 2.45 12.71
CA LYS A 416 1.75 2.37 14.13
C LYS A 416 0.50 2.13 14.99
N LEU A 417 -0.59 2.85 14.72
CA LEU A 417 -1.86 2.62 15.41
C LEU A 417 -2.40 1.21 15.16
N ALA A 418 -2.33 0.74 13.91
CA ALA A 418 -2.75 -0.62 13.57
C ALA A 418 -1.92 -1.69 14.28
N ASP A 419 -0.60 -1.49 14.37
CA ASP A 419 0.28 -2.42 15.11
C ASP A 419 0.00 -2.39 16.62
N GLU A 420 -0.28 -1.23 17.20
CA GLU A 420 -0.67 -1.10 18.61
C GLU A 420 -1.97 -1.87 18.92
N VAL A 421 -2.95 -1.84 17.99
CA VAL A 421 -4.25 -2.51 18.15
C VAL A 421 -4.16 -4.02 17.91
N ALA A 422 -3.47 -4.42 16.84
CA ALA A 422 -3.43 -5.80 16.40
C ALA A 422 -2.26 -6.59 17.02
N GLU A 423 -1.23 -5.89 17.53
CA GLU A 423 0.01 -6.51 18.01
C GLU A 423 0.54 -7.50 16.96
N PHE A 424 0.78 -7.02 15.73
CA PHE A 424 1.27 -7.85 14.63
C PHE A 424 2.59 -8.53 15.01
N ASP A 425 2.61 -9.86 14.92
CA ASP A 425 3.77 -10.67 15.27
C ASP A 425 4.80 -10.67 14.13
N TYR A 426 5.63 -9.64 14.11
CA TYR A 426 6.76 -9.53 13.20
C TYR A 426 8.09 -9.39 13.95
N PRO A 427 9.18 -9.92 13.39
CA PRO A 427 10.49 -9.81 14.03
C PRO A 427 10.89 -8.33 14.15
N VAL A 428 11.37 -7.99 15.35
CA VAL A 428 11.98 -6.68 15.60
C VAL A 428 13.32 -6.63 14.90
N LYS A 429 13.63 -5.51 14.24
CA LYS A 429 14.92 -5.26 13.62
C LYS A 429 16.02 -5.36 14.70
N GLU A 430 16.95 -6.30 14.53
CA GLU A 430 18.10 -6.40 15.43
C GLU A 430 18.89 -5.10 15.41
N ASN A 431 18.93 -4.44 16.55
CA ASN A 431 19.80 -3.30 16.74
C ASN A 431 21.21 -3.84 17.07
N THR A 432 22.01 -4.10 16.03
CA THR A 432 23.37 -4.64 16.18
C THR A 432 24.25 -3.80 17.11
N ASN A 433 23.98 -2.51 17.22
CA ASN A 433 24.68 -1.63 18.17
C ASN A 433 24.28 -1.93 19.64
N GLY A 434 23.03 -2.30 19.90
CA GLY A 434 22.57 -2.68 21.23
C GLY A 434 23.18 -3.99 21.73
N PHE A 435 23.31 -4.98 20.84
CA PHE A 435 23.90 -6.28 21.19
C PHE A 435 25.34 -6.17 21.71
N TRP A 436 26.17 -5.35 21.06
CA TRP A 436 27.55 -5.11 21.51
C TRP A 436 27.61 -4.35 22.84
N ILE A 437 26.67 -3.43 23.09
CA ILE A 437 26.55 -2.71 24.35
C ILE A 437 26.19 -3.70 25.49
N TYR A 438 25.25 -4.61 25.26
CA TYR A 438 24.89 -5.65 26.24
C TYR A 438 26.05 -6.62 26.50
N LEU A 439 26.80 -7.05 25.47
CA LEU A 439 27.98 -7.90 25.61
C LEU A 439 29.10 -7.21 26.41
N ILE A 440 29.34 -5.94 26.14
CA ILE A 440 30.36 -5.13 26.90
C ILE A 440 29.89 -4.96 28.35
N ALA A 441 28.63 -4.62 28.60
CA ALA A 441 28.10 -4.48 29.96
C ALA A 441 28.15 -5.80 30.73
N PHE A 442 27.80 -6.92 30.09
CA PHE A 442 27.90 -8.26 30.68
C PHE A 442 29.35 -8.66 30.98
N GLY A 443 30.30 -8.33 30.09
CA GLY A 443 31.73 -8.54 30.30
C GLY A 443 32.26 -7.73 31.51
N ILE A 444 31.84 -6.47 31.65
CA ILE A 444 32.17 -5.64 32.78
C ILE A 444 31.65 -6.21 34.11
N ILE A 445 30.42 -6.70 34.12
CA ILE A 445 29.78 -7.32 35.30
C ILE A 445 30.58 -8.57 35.71
N ILE A 446 30.96 -9.42 34.76
CA ILE A 446 31.80 -10.62 35.06
C ILE A 446 33.14 -10.22 35.66
N ILE A 447 33.83 -9.20 35.13
CA ILE A 447 35.10 -8.71 35.65
C ILE A 447 34.96 -8.22 37.10
N LEU A 448 33.88 -7.47 37.39
CA LEU A 448 33.61 -6.98 38.74
C LEU A 448 33.32 -8.13 39.71
N ILE A 449 32.56 -9.14 39.31
CA ILE A 449 32.31 -10.33 40.16
C ILE A 449 33.61 -11.08 40.41
N CYS A 450 34.43 -11.33 39.39
CA CYS A 450 35.74 -11.98 39.55
C CYS A 450 36.66 -11.21 40.48
N SER A 451 36.66 -9.87 40.37
CA SER A 451 37.47 -8.99 41.23
C SER A 451 37.02 -9.06 42.71
N CYS A 452 35.72 -9.05 42.95
CA CYS A 452 35.13 -9.21 44.29
C CYS A 452 35.46 -10.58 44.90
N VAL A 453 35.33 -11.66 44.14
CA VAL A 453 35.68 -13.02 44.58
C VAL A 453 37.17 -13.11 44.92
N SER A 454 38.02 -12.55 44.08
CA SER A 454 39.46 -12.51 44.33
C SER A 454 39.81 -11.72 45.61
N ALA A 455 39.18 -10.58 45.85
CA ALA A 455 39.37 -9.81 47.06
C ALA A 455 38.91 -10.58 48.32
N ILE A 456 37.78 -11.29 48.25
CA ILE A 456 37.27 -12.14 49.34
C ILE A 456 38.26 -13.29 49.62
N LEU A 457 38.79 -13.95 48.61
CA LEU A 457 39.77 -15.03 48.78
C LEU A 457 41.09 -14.52 49.39
N ILE A 458 41.54 -13.36 49.00
CA ILE A 458 42.73 -12.73 49.61
C ILE A 458 42.50 -12.38 51.09
N TYR A 459 41.27 -11.85 51.38
CA TYR A 459 40.88 -11.57 52.77
C TYR A 459 40.89 -12.82 53.64
N TYR A 460 40.25 -13.90 53.19
CA TYR A 460 40.23 -15.18 53.92
C TYR A 460 41.63 -15.81 54.09
N LYS A 461 42.51 -15.68 53.08
CA LYS A 461 43.87 -16.16 53.16
C LYS A 461 44.70 -15.39 54.18
N LYS A 462 44.47 -14.09 54.34
CA LYS A 462 45.11 -13.22 55.33
C LYS A 462 44.60 -13.55 56.74
N ASP A 463 43.30 -13.80 56.92
CA ASP A 463 42.69 -14.12 58.22
C ASP A 463 43.17 -15.51 58.73
N THR A 464 43.31 -16.50 57.84
CA THR A 464 43.90 -17.81 58.16
C THR A 464 45.39 -17.77 58.50
N SER A 465 46.16 -16.87 57.83
CA SER A 465 47.58 -16.65 58.19
C SER A 465 47.75 -16.04 59.56
N TYR A 466 46.93 -15.06 59.91
CA TYR A 466 46.93 -14.39 61.20
C TYR A 466 46.54 -15.36 62.36
N LYS A 467 45.58 -16.24 62.16
CA LYS A 467 45.18 -17.28 63.13
C LYS A 467 46.22 -18.35 63.32
N ASN A 468 46.98 -18.71 62.31
CA ASN A 468 48.07 -19.65 62.40
C ASN A 468 49.33 -19.08 63.11
N GLU A 469 49.61 -17.77 62.95
CA GLU A 469 50.66 -17.10 63.68
C GLU A 469 50.39 -16.99 65.21
N GLN A 470 49.11 -16.76 65.58
CA GLN A 470 48.70 -16.76 67.01
C GLN A 470 48.70 -18.14 67.66
N LEU A 471 48.65 -19.24 66.90
CA LEU A 471 48.73 -20.61 67.39
C LEU A 471 50.15 -21.16 67.56
N ILE A 472 51.20 -20.40 67.08
CA ILE A 472 52.61 -20.72 67.20
C ILE A 472 53.29 -19.95 68.35
N GLU A 473 52.63 -18.84 68.83
CA GLU A 473 53.15 -18.02 69.94
C GLU A 473 52.55 -18.42 71.36
N ASN A 474 51.69 -19.44 71.46
CA ASN A 474 51.22 -20.05 72.70
C ASN A 474 51.68 -21.49 72.75
#